data_4e208a056d0a3ce8cdb12c4deb4f120f
#
_entry.id   4e208a056d0a3ce8cdb12c4deb4f120f
#
_cell.length_a   1.000
_cell.length_b   1.000
_cell.length_c   1.000
_cell.angle_alpha   90.00
_cell.angle_beta   90.00
_cell.angle_gamma   90.00
#
_symmetry.space_group_name_H-M   'P 1'
#
loop_
_entity.id
_entity.type
_entity.pdbx_description
1 polymer ?
#
loop_
_entity_poly.entity_id
_entity_poly.type
_entity_poly.pdbx_seq_one_letter_code
_entity_poly.pdbx_strand_id
1 'polypeptide(L)'
;MSFNFGDGSTQTTASGVLEKIWVPCDGRTVSTKSGNNMSITNVTTEQSFAGTNYYDCTGSSLVYTPPTGTTLVIYEYAFQTCRWDAHGIAHFKFQIDSTVITNSYFDLSMNEQLEDICHFKFPINIGGTTNADTGQLASWGSSGTLVLRGRRYGGSNEQRIHKTEYSDGSGTQRFHQPCVGVTAIAA
;
A
#
# COMPACT_ATOMS: atom_id res chain seq x y z
N MET A 1 -30.45 1.87 9.32
CA MET A 1 -30.85 2.78 10.43
C MET A 1 -30.83 4.17 9.84
N SER A 2 -31.91 4.93 9.92
CA SER A 2 -31.96 6.31 9.39
C SER A 2 -31.90 7.28 10.55
N PHE A 3 -31.13 8.35 10.40
CA PHE A 3 -31.06 9.43 11.35
C PHE A 3 -31.83 10.63 10.82
N ASN A 4 -32.74 11.18 11.63
CA ASN A 4 -33.46 12.41 11.33
C ASN A 4 -32.74 13.59 11.98
N PHE A 5 -32.46 14.60 11.22
CA PHE A 5 -31.90 15.87 11.73
C PHE A 5 -33.02 16.86 12.04
N GLY A 6 -32.76 17.78 12.96
CA GLY A 6 -33.74 18.79 13.37
C GLY A 6 -34.18 19.77 12.28
N ASP A 7 -33.54 19.78 11.13
CA ASP A 7 -33.87 20.54 9.92
C ASP A 7 -34.83 19.78 8.97
N GLY A 8 -35.27 18.58 9.35
CA GLY A 8 -36.14 17.72 8.53
C GLY A 8 -35.40 16.86 7.52
N SER A 9 -34.07 16.94 7.42
CA SER A 9 -33.27 16.05 6.57
C SER A 9 -33.11 14.67 7.22
N THR A 10 -32.96 13.65 6.38
CA THR A 10 -32.75 12.26 6.79
C THR A 10 -31.47 11.71 6.19
N GLN A 11 -30.58 11.20 7.03
CA GLN A 11 -29.46 10.40 6.53
C GLN A 11 -29.90 8.92 6.47
N THR A 12 -30.01 8.40 5.25
CA THR A 12 -30.42 7.00 5.00
C THR A 12 -29.24 6.05 4.82
N THR A 13 -28.06 6.59 4.55
CA THR A 13 -26.79 5.85 4.42
C THR A 13 -25.82 6.26 5.51
N ALA A 14 -25.12 5.31 6.10
CA ALA A 14 -24.03 5.62 7.01
C ALA A 14 -22.87 6.18 6.17
N SER A 15 -22.63 7.49 6.26
CA SER A 15 -21.39 8.08 5.77
C SER A 15 -20.28 7.86 6.80
N GLY A 16 -19.07 7.63 6.34
CA GLY A 16 -17.90 7.52 7.20
C GLY A 16 -17.11 6.23 7.03
N VAL A 17 -16.20 5.97 7.97
CA VAL A 17 -15.31 4.81 7.92
C VAL A 17 -16.11 3.54 8.22
N LEU A 18 -16.24 2.67 7.22
CA LEU A 18 -16.87 1.35 7.36
C LEU A 18 -15.89 0.34 7.97
N GLU A 19 -14.64 0.39 7.55
CA GLU A 19 -13.59 -0.51 8.03
C GLU A 19 -12.24 0.19 7.97
N LYS A 20 -11.39 -0.06 8.96
CA LYS A 20 -9.99 0.34 8.95
C LYS A 20 -9.13 -0.80 9.46
N ILE A 21 -8.17 -1.22 8.65
CA ILE A 21 -7.19 -2.25 8.94
C ILE A 21 -5.80 -1.64 8.72
N TRP A 22 -4.94 -1.74 9.74
CA TRP A 22 -3.55 -1.33 9.68
C TRP A 22 -2.75 -2.27 10.56
N VAL A 23 -1.92 -3.10 9.97
CA VAL A 23 -1.24 -4.20 10.66
C VAL A 23 0.19 -4.39 10.18
N PRO A 24 1.09 -4.90 11.03
CA PRO A 24 2.42 -5.31 10.60
C PRO A 24 2.35 -6.53 9.66
N CYS A 25 3.32 -6.63 8.76
CA CYS A 25 3.47 -7.75 7.82
C CYS A 25 4.14 -8.96 8.50
N ASP A 26 3.46 -9.58 9.44
CA ASP A 26 3.96 -10.64 10.31
C ASP A 26 3.31 -12.02 10.08
N GLY A 27 2.59 -12.18 8.98
CA GLY A 27 1.97 -13.46 8.61
C GLY A 27 0.60 -13.69 9.22
N ARG A 28 0.02 -12.72 9.93
CA ARG A 28 -1.30 -12.87 10.53
C ARG A 28 -2.43 -12.92 9.50
N THR A 29 -3.54 -13.47 9.93
CA THR A 29 -4.81 -13.38 9.20
C THR A 29 -5.72 -12.36 9.89
N VAL A 30 -6.34 -11.49 9.12
CA VAL A 30 -7.26 -10.46 9.60
C VAL A 30 -8.64 -10.75 9.05
N SER A 31 -9.64 -10.83 9.94
CA SER A 31 -11.05 -10.94 9.53
C SER A 31 -11.56 -9.57 9.11
N THR A 32 -12.20 -9.50 7.94
CA THR A 32 -12.78 -8.28 7.39
C THR A 32 -14.28 -8.22 7.60
N LYS A 33 -14.86 -7.03 7.57
CA LYS A 33 -16.33 -6.85 7.66
C LYS A 33 -17.11 -7.43 6.48
N SER A 34 -16.46 -7.65 5.34
CA SER A 34 -17.05 -8.37 4.21
C SER A 34 -17.22 -9.88 4.48
N GLY A 35 -16.65 -10.38 5.58
CA GLY A 35 -16.65 -11.79 5.94
C GLY A 35 -15.51 -12.61 5.33
N ASN A 36 -14.67 -12.00 4.50
CA ASN A 36 -13.49 -12.65 3.95
C ASN A 36 -12.29 -12.44 4.87
N ASN A 37 -11.43 -13.45 4.96
CA ASN A 37 -10.16 -13.31 5.66
C ASN A 37 -9.10 -12.73 4.72
N MET A 38 -8.32 -11.77 5.24
CA MET A 38 -7.19 -11.18 4.57
C MET A 38 -5.90 -11.74 5.16
N SER A 39 -5.12 -12.47 4.36
CA SER A 39 -3.82 -12.99 4.78
C SER A 39 -2.74 -11.95 4.56
N ILE A 40 -1.98 -11.64 5.59
CA ILE A 40 -0.87 -10.70 5.54
C ILE A 40 0.42 -11.48 5.28
N THR A 41 1.22 -11.01 4.34
CA THR A 41 2.52 -11.63 4.06
C THR A 41 3.44 -11.52 5.28
N ASN A 42 4.10 -12.61 5.64
CA ASN A 42 5.14 -12.58 6.66
C ASN A 42 6.45 -12.08 6.05
N VAL A 43 6.86 -10.87 6.41
CA VAL A 43 8.12 -10.27 5.98
C VAL A 43 9.14 -10.41 7.10
N THR A 44 10.19 -11.17 6.85
CA THR A 44 11.22 -11.48 7.87
C THR A 44 12.62 -11.03 7.48
N THR A 45 12.79 -10.55 6.24
CA THR A 45 14.08 -10.13 5.71
C THR A 45 13.94 -8.91 4.81
N GLU A 46 15.05 -8.28 4.51
CA GLU A 46 15.15 -7.25 3.48
C GLU A 46 14.75 -7.77 2.10
N GLN A 47 14.37 -6.85 1.22
CA GLN A 47 14.22 -7.10 -0.21
C GLN A 47 15.14 -6.17 -0.99
N SER A 48 15.90 -6.75 -1.92
CA SER A 48 16.75 -6.02 -2.86
C SER A 48 16.10 -5.90 -4.23
N PHE A 49 16.20 -4.71 -4.83
CA PHE A 49 15.85 -4.49 -6.24
C PHE A 49 17.12 -4.59 -7.09
N ALA A 50 17.45 -5.81 -7.52
CA ALA A 50 18.68 -6.09 -8.26
C ALA A 50 18.61 -5.78 -9.78
N GLY A 51 17.44 -5.38 -10.29
CA GLY A 51 17.21 -5.19 -11.73
C GLY A 51 16.30 -4.01 -12.05
N THR A 52 16.15 -3.77 -13.36
CA THR A 52 15.27 -2.74 -13.90
C THR A 52 13.83 -3.21 -14.13
N ASN A 53 13.54 -4.48 -13.84
CA ASN A 53 12.18 -5.01 -13.84
C ASN A 53 11.48 -4.66 -12.54
N TYR A 54 10.16 -4.43 -12.61
CA TYR A 54 9.35 -4.22 -11.42
C TYR A 54 9.07 -5.54 -10.69
N TYR A 55 9.32 -5.54 -9.40
CA TYR A 55 9.00 -6.62 -8.46
C TYR A 55 7.96 -6.14 -7.47
N ASP A 56 7.14 -7.02 -6.96
CA ASP A 56 6.23 -6.70 -5.87
C ASP A 56 7.05 -6.36 -4.62
N CYS A 57 6.76 -5.24 -3.98
CA CYS A 57 7.36 -4.91 -2.68
C CYS A 57 6.84 -5.92 -1.66
N THR A 58 7.74 -6.71 -1.07
CA THR A 58 7.37 -7.79 -0.14
C THR A 58 6.54 -7.23 1.02
N GLY A 59 5.37 -7.80 1.25
CA GLY A 59 4.43 -7.33 2.27
C GLY A 59 3.41 -6.30 1.79
N SER A 60 3.56 -5.74 0.59
CA SER A 60 2.62 -4.75 0.05
C SER A 60 1.36 -5.37 -0.55
N SER A 61 1.37 -6.65 -0.88
CA SER A 61 0.24 -7.30 -1.56
C SER A 61 -0.89 -7.61 -0.58
N LEU A 62 -2.08 -7.12 -0.89
CA LEU A 62 -3.32 -7.43 -0.17
C LEU A 62 -4.40 -7.91 -1.14
N VAL A 63 -5.06 -9.01 -0.80
CA VAL A 63 -6.32 -9.42 -1.44
C VAL A 63 -7.44 -8.93 -0.54
N TYR A 64 -8.22 -7.97 -1.02
CA TYR A 64 -9.22 -7.27 -0.23
C TYR A 64 -10.59 -7.25 -0.90
N THR A 65 -11.62 -7.39 -0.08
CA THR A 65 -13.02 -7.18 -0.45
C THR A 65 -13.60 -6.16 0.51
N PRO A 66 -13.95 -4.96 0.05
CA PRO A 66 -14.53 -3.94 0.92
C PRO A 66 -15.97 -4.31 1.36
N PRO A 67 -16.43 -3.80 2.51
CA PRO A 67 -17.81 -3.90 2.93
C PRO A 67 -18.79 -3.30 1.92
N THR A 68 -20.00 -3.81 1.89
CA THR A 68 -21.07 -3.24 1.04
C THR A 68 -21.31 -1.77 1.38
N GLY A 69 -21.49 -0.94 0.36
CA GLY A 69 -21.67 0.51 0.50
C GLY A 69 -20.39 1.32 0.48
N THR A 70 -19.23 0.68 0.31
CA THR A 70 -17.95 1.39 0.16
C THR A 70 -17.92 2.16 -1.16
N THR A 71 -17.58 3.43 -1.10
CA THR A 71 -17.39 4.32 -2.25
C THR A 71 -15.93 4.75 -2.44
N LEU A 72 -15.10 4.57 -1.40
CA LEU A 72 -13.67 4.87 -1.41
C LEU A 72 -12.91 3.84 -0.60
N VAL A 73 -11.86 3.28 -1.19
CA VAL A 73 -10.86 2.48 -0.48
C VAL A 73 -9.55 3.24 -0.50
N ILE A 74 -8.92 3.42 0.66
CA ILE A 74 -7.57 3.96 0.77
C ILE A 74 -6.64 2.79 1.09
N TYR A 75 -5.74 2.49 0.17
CA TYR A 75 -4.64 1.55 0.40
C TYR A 75 -3.47 2.28 1.07
N GLU A 76 -2.84 1.64 2.04
CA GLU A 76 -1.70 2.19 2.78
C GLU A 76 -0.60 1.13 2.92
N TYR A 77 0.65 1.56 2.72
CA TYR A 77 1.82 0.71 2.94
C TYR A 77 2.99 1.55 3.45
N ALA A 78 3.54 1.17 4.62
CA ALA A 78 4.71 1.81 5.21
C ALA A 78 5.88 0.85 5.25
N PHE A 79 7.03 1.30 4.77
CA PHE A 79 8.24 0.49 4.68
C PHE A 79 9.48 1.35 4.80
N GLN A 80 10.53 0.76 5.36
CA GLN A 80 11.85 1.39 5.39
C GLN A 80 12.51 1.24 4.03
N THR A 81 13.06 2.34 3.51
CA THR A 81 13.96 2.33 2.37
C THR A 81 15.38 2.46 2.85
N CYS A 82 16.27 1.68 2.28
CA CYS A 82 17.69 1.73 2.58
C CYS A 82 18.46 1.62 1.27
N ARG A 83 19.61 2.24 1.27
CA ARG A 83 20.52 2.20 0.16
C ARG A 83 21.88 1.69 0.60
N TRP A 84 22.46 0.83 -0.25
CA TRP A 84 23.75 0.23 0.01
C TRP A 84 24.93 1.01 -0.59
N ASP A 85 24.74 1.82 -1.64
CA ASP A 85 25.84 2.40 -2.40
C ASP A 85 25.55 3.82 -2.89
N ALA A 86 26.59 4.51 -3.37
CA ALA A 86 26.76 5.96 -3.52
C ALA A 86 25.69 6.81 -4.24
N HIS A 87 24.77 6.41 -5.04
CA HIS A 87 23.61 7.14 -5.59
C HIS A 87 22.61 6.17 -6.20
N GLY A 88 21.37 6.19 -5.78
CA GLY A 88 20.36 5.32 -6.34
C GLY A 88 18.97 5.94 -6.38
N ILE A 89 18.22 5.58 -7.40
CA ILE A 89 16.82 5.94 -7.55
C ILE A 89 16.03 4.63 -7.58
N ALA A 90 15.03 4.51 -6.71
CA ALA A 90 14.02 3.47 -6.80
C ALA A 90 12.76 4.06 -7.43
N HIS A 91 12.21 3.36 -8.42
CA HIS A 91 10.93 3.69 -9.02
C HIS A 91 9.85 2.78 -8.46
N PHE A 92 8.72 3.37 -8.14
CA PHE A 92 7.57 2.65 -7.63
C PHE A 92 6.33 2.92 -8.47
N LYS A 93 5.40 1.96 -8.47
CA LYS A 93 4.08 2.08 -9.07
C LYS A 93 3.08 1.21 -8.33
N PHE A 94 1.84 1.65 -8.29
CA PHE A 94 0.76 0.89 -7.70
C PHE A 94 -0.03 0.12 -8.76
N GLN A 95 -0.54 -1.03 -8.38
CA GLN A 95 -1.30 -1.91 -9.25
C GLN A 95 -2.53 -2.44 -8.53
N ILE A 96 -3.65 -2.46 -9.23
CA ILE A 96 -4.90 -3.10 -8.81
C ILE A 96 -5.12 -4.28 -9.75
N ASP A 97 -5.16 -5.49 -9.22
CA ASP A 97 -5.13 -6.75 -9.98
C ASP A 97 -3.96 -6.77 -10.99
N SER A 98 -4.24 -6.89 -12.27
CA SER A 98 -3.23 -6.81 -13.34
C SER A 98 -3.04 -5.39 -13.90
N THR A 99 -3.84 -4.40 -13.46
CA THR A 99 -3.85 -3.05 -14.03
C THR A 99 -2.90 -2.14 -13.25
N VAL A 100 -1.90 -1.60 -13.96
CA VAL A 100 -1.01 -0.57 -13.43
C VAL A 100 -1.76 0.77 -13.43
N ILE A 101 -1.72 1.47 -12.31
CA ILE A 101 -2.32 2.80 -12.21
C ILE A 101 -1.29 3.84 -12.66
N THR A 102 -1.57 4.49 -13.80
CA THR A 102 -0.60 5.36 -14.47
C THR A 102 -0.17 6.55 -13.59
N ASN A 103 -1.10 7.16 -12.85
CA ASN A 103 -0.80 8.32 -12.00
C ASN A 103 -0.28 7.94 -10.59
N SER A 104 0.10 6.68 -10.39
CA SER A 104 0.66 6.20 -9.11
C SER A 104 2.18 6.11 -9.10
N TYR A 105 2.84 6.43 -10.21
CA TYR A 105 4.31 6.37 -10.28
C TYR A 105 4.95 7.42 -9.37
N PHE A 106 5.95 7.00 -8.63
CA PHE A 106 6.79 7.91 -7.87
C PHE A 106 8.22 7.36 -7.76
N ASP A 107 9.15 8.25 -7.46
CA ASP A 107 10.55 7.93 -7.34
C ASP A 107 11.06 8.31 -5.95
N LEU A 108 11.89 7.46 -5.39
CA LEU A 108 12.65 7.78 -4.20
C LEU A 108 14.12 7.90 -4.61
N SER A 109 14.62 9.12 -4.55
CA SER A 109 16.03 9.42 -4.76
C SER A 109 16.72 9.48 -3.41
N MET A 110 17.76 8.68 -3.22
CA MET A 110 18.54 8.67 -2.00
C MET A 110 19.98 9.07 -2.28
N ASN A 111 20.45 10.05 -1.54
CA ASN A 111 21.88 10.33 -1.42
C ASN A 111 22.49 9.38 -0.38
N GLU A 112 23.82 9.31 -0.35
CA GLU A 112 24.57 8.46 0.56
C GLU A 112 24.00 8.47 1.98
N GLN A 113 23.76 7.28 2.54
CA GLN A 113 23.40 7.06 3.95
C GLN A 113 22.03 7.60 4.40
N LEU A 114 21.12 7.92 3.50
CA LEU A 114 19.76 8.27 3.89
C LEU A 114 18.89 7.02 3.99
N GLU A 115 18.36 6.83 5.16
CA GLU A 115 17.30 5.87 5.46
C GLU A 115 16.02 6.65 5.75
N ASP A 116 14.92 6.23 5.14
CA ASP A 116 13.65 6.90 5.35
C ASP A 116 12.51 5.87 5.43
N ILE A 117 11.46 6.24 6.13
CA ILE A 117 10.22 5.47 6.15
C ILE A 117 9.30 6.06 5.10
N CYS A 118 9.09 5.30 4.03
CA CYS A 118 8.13 5.66 3.01
C CYS A 118 6.72 5.26 3.46
N HIS A 119 5.81 6.22 3.47
CA HIS A 119 4.38 6.02 3.65
C HIS A 119 3.67 6.23 2.32
N PHE A 120 3.37 5.14 1.63
CA PHE A 120 2.58 5.17 0.41
C PHE A 120 1.10 5.06 0.74
N LYS A 121 0.29 5.97 0.18
CA LYS A 121 -1.17 5.95 0.29
C LYS A 121 -1.78 6.18 -1.08
N PHE A 122 -2.79 5.40 -1.41
CA PHE A 122 -3.48 5.54 -2.68
C PHE A 122 -5.00 5.43 -2.51
N PRO A 123 -5.78 6.46 -2.90
CA PRO A 123 -7.23 6.42 -2.88
C PRO A 123 -7.77 5.73 -4.14
N ILE A 124 -8.70 4.80 -3.96
CA ILE A 124 -9.39 4.07 -5.03
C ILE A 124 -10.87 4.41 -4.93
N ASN A 125 -11.36 5.25 -5.83
CA ASN A 125 -12.78 5.59 -5.90
C ASN A 125 -13.57 4.45 -6.54
N ILE A 126 -14.75 4.16 -5.99
CA ILE A 126 -15.67 3.12 -6.48
C ILE A 126 -16.95 3.81 -6.94
N GLY A 127 -17.36 3.50 -8.16
CA GLY A 127 -18.48 4.11 -8.86
C GLY A 127 -18.05 4.91 -10.08
N GLY A 128 -18.97 5.15 -10.99
CA GLY A 128 -18.68 5.86 -12.24
C GLY A 128 -17.97 4.99 -13.28
N THR A 129 -17.08 5.56 -14.07
CA THR A 129 -16.37 4.85 -15.16
C THR A 129 -15.00 4.41 -14.69
N THR A 130 -14.65 3.15 -14.97
CA THR A 130 -13.30 2.64 -14.69
C THR A 130 -12.24 3.43 -15.44
N ASN A 131 -11.20 3.86 -14.72
CA ASN A 131 -10.09 4.65 -15.24
C ASN A 131 -8.77 4.15 -14.68
N ALA A 132 -7.94 3.57 -15.56
CA ALA A 132 -6.63 3.02 -15.17
C ALA A 132 -5.61 4.10 -14.79
N ASP A 133 -5.78 5.35 -15.22
CA ASP A 133 -4.86 6.42 -14.84
C ASP A 133 -5.02 6.84 -13.38
N THR A 134 -6.25 6.87 -12.91
CA THR A 134 -6.59 7.34 -11.55
C THR A 134 -6.88 6.23 -10.57
N GLY A 135 -6.99 4.97 -11.03
CA GLY A 135 -7.38 3.84 -10.19
C GLY A 135 -8.88 3.80 -9.85
N GLN A 136 -9.70 4.63 -10.50
CA GLN A 136 -11.15 4.56 -10.33
C GLN A 136 -11.71 3.26 -10.88
N LEU A 137 -12.59 2.60 -10.12
CA LEU A 137 -13.29 1.39 -10.50
C LEU A 137 -14.78 1.66 -10.65
N ALA A 138 -15.43 1.14 -11.69
CA ALA A 138 -16.88 1.22 -11.83
C ALA A 138 -17.60 0.48 -10.71
N SER A 139 -17.03 -0.65 -10.28
CA SER A 139 -17.44 -1.43 -9.12
C SER A 139 -16.26 -2.22 -8.59
N TRP A 140 -16.29 -2.55 -7.31
CA TRP A 140 -15.36 -3.52 -6.75
C TRP A 140 -15.93 -4.92 -6.98
N GLY A 141 -15.13 -5.82 -7.52
CA GLY A 141 -15.51 -7.21 -7.72
C GLY A 141 -15.62 -7.99 -6.40
N SER A 142 -15.57 -9.31 -6.48
CA SER A 142 -15.61 -10.17 -5.29
C SER A 142 -14.35 -10.03 -4.42
N SER A 143 -13.19 -9.76 -5.03
CA SER A 143 -11.93 -9.43 -4.36
C SER A 143 -11.02 -8.70 -5.35
N GLY A 144 -10.17 -7.80 -4.85
CA GLY A 144 -9.14 -7.13 -5.64
C GLY A 144 -7.78 -7.30 -4.99
N THR A 145 -6.75 -7.50 -5.79
CA THR A 145 -5.35 -7.54 -5.34
C THR A 145 -4.75 -6.15 -5.49
N LEU A 146 -4.30 -5.60 -4.36
CA LEU A 146 -3.65 -4.30 -4.26
C LEU A 146 -2.16 -4.53 -4.02
N VAL A 147 -1.27 -3.96 -4.83
CA VAL A 147 0.17 -4.19 -4.67
C VAL A 147 1.00 -2.98 -5.09
N LEU A 148 1.97 -2.61 -4.26
CA LEU A 148 3.02 -1.67 -4.64
C LEU A 148 4.17 -2.44 -5.27
N ARG A 149 4.66 -1.98 -6.41
CA ARG A 149 5.78 -2.60 -7.13
C ARG A 149 6.94 -1.62 -7.22
N GLY A 150 8.15 -2.14 -7.00
CA GLY A 150 9.37 -1.35 -7.04
C GLY A 150 10.42 -1.93 -7.98
N ARG A 151 11.33 -1.05 -8.43
CA ARG A 151 12.53 -1.42 -9.19
C ARG A 151 13.64 -0.40 -8.94
N ARG A 152 14.87 -0.73 -9.23
CA ARG A 152 15.91 0.29 -9.36
C ARG A 152 15.84 1.01 -10.73
N TYR A 153 16.32 2.23 -10.79
CA TYR A 153 16.40 3.01 -12.05
C TYR A 153 17.33 2.36 -13.07
N GLY A 154 18.55 2.08 -12.68
CA GLY A 154 19.58 1.51 -13.56
C GLY A 154 20.92 1.46 -12.84
N GLY A 155 21.95 1.01 -13.54
CA GLY A 155 23.30 0.93 -12.97
C GLY A 155 23.50 -0.26 -12.01
N SER A 156 24.58 -0.24 -11.24
CA SER A 156 24.95 -1.29 -10.29
C SER A 156 24.41 -1.06 -8.88
N ASN A 157 23.82 0.12 -8.61
CA ASN A 157 23.44 0.52 -7.25
C ASN A 157 22.16 -0.18 -6.80
N GLU A 158 22.30 -1.06 -5.84
CA GLU A 158 21.23 -1.84 -5.28
C GLU A 158 20.34 -0.98 -4.36
N GLN A 159 19.04 -1.04 -4.58
CA GLN A 159 18.04 -0.44 -3.70
C GLN A 159 17.42 -1.53 -2.85
N ARG A 160 17.26 -1.26 -1.56
CA ARG A 160 16.70 -2.21 -0.60
C ARG A 160 15.56 -1.61 0.19
N ILE A 161 14.65 -2.46 0.61
CA ILE A 161 13.57 -2.11 1.54
C ILE A 161 13.59 -3.06 2.73
N HIS A 162 12.99 -2.64 3.85
CA HIS A 162 12.85 -3.36 5.11
C HIS A 162 14.16 -3.53 5.91
N LYS A 163 15.11 -2.66 5.71
CA LYS A 163 16.39 -2.73 6.40
C LYS A 163 16.87 -1.34 6.78
N THR A 164 17.55 -1.24 7.88
CA THR A 164 18.35 -0.07 8.25
C THR A 164 19.83 -0.41 8.06
N GLU A 165 20.61 0.56 7.57
CA GLU A 165 22.06 0.38 7.39
C GLU A 165 22.84 0.80 8.64
N TYR A 166 22.37 1.83 9.33
CA TYR A 166 23.05 2.46 10.46
C TYR A 166 22.13 2.59 11.68
N SER A 167 21.88 1.49 12.40
CA SER A 167 20.92 1.55 13.49
C SER A 167 21.48 2.04 14.85
N ASP A 168 22.79 1.94 15.07
CA ASP A 168 23.39 2.21 16.37
C ASP A 168 24.82 2.77 16.33
N GLY A 169 25.29 3.18 15.16
CA GLY A 169 26.67 3.66 14.95
C GLY A 169 27.72 2.57 14.90
N SER A 170 27.34 1.31 15.04
CA SER A 170 28.24 0.16 14.96
C SER A 170 28.30 -0.49 13.57
N GLY A 171 27.52 0.01 12.60
CA GLY A 171 27.33 -0.61 11.29
C GLY A 171 26.46 -1.86 11.33
N THR A 172 25.77 -2.11 12.44
CA THR A 172 24.85 -3.25 12.56
C THR A 172 23.56 -2.94 11.84
N GLN A 173 23.27 -3.71 10.82
CA GLN A 173 22.03 -3.62 10.07
C GLN A 173 20.88 -4.21 10.86
N ARG A 174 19.71 -3.56 10.80
CA ARG A 174 18.48 -4.00 11.45
C ARG A 174 17.38 -4.19 10.44
N PHE A 175 16.57 -5.20 10.64
CA PHE A 175 15.34 -5.40 9.90
C PHE A 175 14.26 -4.45 10.43
N HIS A 176 13.50 -3.83 9.52
CA HIS A 176 12.34 -3.01 9.84
C HIS A 176 11.07 -3.69 9.33
N GLN A 177 10.15 -3.99 10.24
CA GLN A 177 8.87 -4.62 9.92
C GLN A 177 7.96 -3.66 9.16
N PRO A 178 7.63 -3.90 7.88
CA PRO A 178 6.66 -3.07 7.17
C PRO A 178 5.25 -3.25 7.73
N CYS A 179 4.41 -2.25 7.47
CA CYS A 179 2.99 -2.29 7.81
C CYS A 179 2.15 -2.06 6.55
N VAL A 180 1.00 -2.71 6.49
CA VAL A 180 0.07 -2.60 5.36
C VAL A 180 -1.36 -2.49 5.85
N GLY A 181 -2.22 -1.83 5.08
CA GLY A 181 -3.61 -1.72 5.44
C GLY A 181 -4.52 -1.10 4.40
N VAL A 182 -5.77 -1.05 4.76
CA VAL A 182 -6.85 -0.45 3.96
C VAL A 182 -7.84 0.28 4.86
N THR A 183 -8.40 1.36 4.34
CA THR A 183 -9.56 2.04 4.95
C THR A 183 -10.68 2.08 3.93
N ALA A 184 -11.84 1.53 4.27
CA ALA A 184 -13.05 1.57 3.46
C ALA A 184 -14.01 2.64 3.99
N ILE A 185 -14.51 3.49 3.10
CA ILE A 185 -15.34 4.65 3.43
C ILE A 185 -16.62 4.61 2.59
N ALA A 186 -17.75 4.90 3.23
CA ALA A 186 -19.01 5.20 2.56
C ALA A 186 -19.16 6.72 2.35
N ALA A 187 -19.82 7.11 1.24
CA ALA A 187 -20.20 8.51 0.98
C ALA A 187 -21.36 8.95 1.89
#